data_af28c3c6a20ac92fed8ab92efad4badd
#
_entry.id   af28c3c6a20ac92fed8ab92efad4badd
#
_cell.length_a   1.000
_cell.length_b   1.000
_cell.length_c   1.000
_cell.angle_alpha   90.00
_cell.angle_beta   90.00
_cell.angle_gamma   90.00
#
_symmetry.space_group_name_H-M   'P 1'
#
loop_
_entity.id
_entity.type
_entity.pdbx_description
1 polymer ?
#
loop_
_entity_poly.entity_id
_entity_poly.type
_entity_poly.pdbx_seq_one_letter_code
_entity_poly.pdbx_strand_id
1 'polypeptide(L)'
;VVTSAGFGSGQVAARPARVIEFIGLPGAGKTTAARRLAERLAEDEARTVIFRDIKRDISRLPKLKRVEVVARADRRIWTAAYHGFLAPLSSHRWSKRIRGPFQVADYFLAIDRENRSTDQERFLFLEDWIVQSLWRACCIGACRLRRAKELIEYHARCFDVSYVFFDIDPETSAVRIFERAEKRKAGLEKGWTNFEKLELHDCVAVLRARREVFVEMISFMRDRNIRTLTVDGRCAAEQVSGAIRAALAKWHA
;
A
#
# COMPACT_ATOMS: atom_id res chain seq x y z
N VAL A 1 -7.44 -57.22 13.81
CA VAL A 1 -6.92 -56.10 14.61
C VAL A 1 -6.03 -55.27 13.69
N VAL A 2 -6.58 -54.19 13.15
CA VAL A 2 -5.83 -53.24 12.32
C VAL A 2 -5.57 -52.01 13.19
N THR A 3 -4.35 -51.83 13.61
CA THR A 3 -3.88 -50.65 14.32
C THR A 3 -3.74 -49.48 13.34
N SER A 4 -4.64 -48.52 13.42
CA SER A 4 -4.55 -47.26 12.71
C SER A 4 -3.46 -46.42 13.37
N ALA A 5 -2.30 -46.29 12.70
CA ALA A 5 -1.27 -45.36 13.04
C ALA A 5 -1.80 -43.91 12.72
N GLY A 6 -2.07 -43.15 13.77
CA GLY A 6 -2.46 -41.75 13.66
C GLY A 6 -1.29 -40.93 13.13
N PHE A 7 -1.36 -40.48 11.89
CA PHE A 7 -0.52 -39.43 11.36
C PHE A 7 -1.05 -38.08 11.89
N GLY A 8 -0.59 -37.73 13.07
CA GLY A 8 -0.68 -36.37 13.58
C GLY A 8 0.35 -35.47 12.89
N SER A 9 0.08 -35.07 11.65
CA SER A 9 0.81 -33.96 11.03
C SER A 9 0.34 -32.67 11.70
N GLY A 10 1.06 -32.24 12.72
CA GLY A 10 0.94 -30.88 13.24
C GLY A 10 1.31 -29.90 12.13
N GLN A 11 0.35 -29.57 11.29
CA GLN A 11 0.48 -28.41 10.40
C GLN A 11 0.57 -27.19 11.31
N VAL A 12 1.79 -26.70 11.52
CA VAL A 12 2.00 -25.37 12.09
C VAL A 12 1.25 -24.41 11.16
N ALA A 13 0.19 -23.80 11.69
CA ALA A 13 -0.63 -22.87 10.92
C ALA A 13 0.29 -21.74 10.44
N ALA A 14 0.47 -21.62 9.13
CA ALA A 14 1.31 -20.60 8.53
C ALA A 14 0.85 -19.23 9.04
N ARG A 15 1.77 -18.45 9.64
CA ARG A 15 1.46 -17.10 10.10
C ARG A 15 1.14 -16.23 8.89
N PRO A 16 0.01 -15.48 8.89
CA PRO A 16 -0.32 -14.60 7.79
C PRO A 16 0.76 -13.52 7.62
N ALA A 17 1.02 -13.12 6.37
CA ALA A 17 1.95 -12.05 6.08
C ALA A 17 1.43 -10.73 6.66
N ARG A 18 2.29 -9.99 7.33
CA ARG A 18 2.00 -8.65 7.86
C ARG A 18 2.06 -7.64 6.75
N VAL A 19 0.96 -6.96 6.50
CA VAL A 19 0.86 -5.98 5.41
C VAL A 19 1.14 -4.58 5.96
N ILE A 20 2.02 -3.84 5.31
CA ILE A 20 2.33 -2.45 5.66
C ILE A 20 2.08 -1.57 4.44
N GLU A 21 1.11 -0.68 4.54
CA GLU A 21 0.86 0.32 3.49
C GLU A 21 1.54 1.64 3.82
N PHE A 22 2.42 2.09 2.92
CA PHE A 22 3.08 3.39 2.98
C PHE A 22 2.26 4.43 2.23
N ILE A 23 1.76 5.42 2.95
CA ILE A 23 0.87 6.46 2.43
C ILE A 23 1.46 7.86 2.62
N GLY A 24 1.10 8.79 1.78
CA GLY A 24 1.58 10.19 1.85
C GLY A 24 1.72 10.82 0.47
N LEU A 25 2.04 12.11 0.46
CA LEU A 25 2.21 12.89 -0.76
C LEU A 25 3.31 12.30 -1.68
N PRO A 26 3.28 12.60 -2.99
CA PRO A 26 4.42 12.34 -3.87
C PRO A 26 5.68 13.02 -3.32
N GLY A 27 6.85 12.40 -3.45
CA GLY A 27 8.09 13.00 -2.90
C GLY A 27 8.33 12.78 -1.40
N ALA A 28 7.39 12.20 -0.65
CA ALA A 28 7.51 12.00 0.79
C ALA A 28 8.56 10.95 1.24
N GLY A 29 9.25 10.28 0.33
CA GLY A 29 10.32 9.34 0.69
C GLY A 29 9.87 7.89 0.93
N LYS A 30 8.60 7.55 0.71
CA LYS A 30 8.03 6.21 0.94
C LYS A 30 8.88 5.05 0.41
N THR A 31 9.22 5.09 -0.88
CA THR A 31 10.02 4.04 -1.54
C THR A 31 11.41 3.87 -0.93
N THR A 32 12.04 4.98 -0.57
CA THR A 32 13.38 4.95 0.04
C THR A 32 13.32 4.34 1.43
N ALA A 33 12.36 4.77 2.24
CA ALA A 33 12.16 4.23 3.59
C ALA A 33 11.75 2.74 3.57
N ALA A 34 10.89 2.33 2.63
CA ALA A 34 10.49 0.95 2.46
C ALA A 34 11.68 0.03 2.16
N ARG A 35 12.60 0.47 1.28
CA ARG A 35 13.83 -0.28 0.97
C ARG A 35 14.76 -0.39 2.16
N ARG A 36 15.00 0.73 2.85
CA ARG A 36 15.83 0.72 4.07
C ARG A 36 15.26 -0.13 5.19
N LEU A 37 13.95 -0.11 5.35
CA LEU A 37 13.28 -0.99 6.30
C LEU A 37 13.42 -2.46 5.89
N ALA A 38 13.29 -2.79 4.61
CA ALA A 38 13.46 -4.14 4.11
C ALA A 38 14.88 -4.67 4.35
N GLU A 39 15.91 -3.84 4.10
CA GLU A 39 17.31 -4.17 4.38
C GLU A 39 17.51 -4.51 5.87
N ARG A 40 16.97 -3.68 6.77
CA ARG A 40 17.08 -3.90 8.23
C ARG A 40 16.32 -5.13 8.73
N LEU A 41 15.14 -5.40 8.18
CA LEU A 41 14.37 -6.59 8.57
C LEU A 41 15.01 -7.88 8.02
N ALA A 42 15.73 -7.80 6.91
CA ALA A 42 16.50 -8.93 6.40
C ALA A 42 17.67 -9.31 7.33
N GLU A 43 18.25 -8.34 8.05
CA GLU A 43 19.25 -8.58 9.10
C GLU A 43 18.67 -9.39 10.29
N ASP A 44 17.38 -9.27 10.54
CA ASP A 44 16.63 -10.01 11.57
C ASP A 44 16.07 -11.36 11.06
N GLU A 45 16.55 -11.86 9.92
CA GLU A 45 16.07 -13.07 9.24
C GLU A 45 14.58 -13.01 8.81
N ALA A 46 13.94 -11.84 8.89
CA ALA A 46 12.57 -11.65 8.46
C ALA A 46 12.51 -11.51 6.92
N ARG A 47 11.67 -12.31 6.29
CA ARG A 47 11.45 -12.19 4.85
C ARG A 47 10.60 -10.96 4.54
N THR A 48 11.17 -10.02 3.80
CA THR A 48 10.48 -8.83 3.35
C THR A 48 10.24 -8.87 1.85
N VAL A 49 9.02 -8.56 1.44
CA VAL A 49 8.64 -8.49 0.03
C VAL A 49 8.09 -7.10 -0.28
N ILE A 50 8.74 -6.41 -1.21
CA ILE A 50 8.27 -5.13 -1.72
C ILE A 50 7.33 -5.38 -2.89
N PHE A 51 6.09 -4.90 -2.81
CA PHE A 51 5.07 -5.16 -3.83
C PHE A 51 5.49 -4.81 -5.26
N ARG A 52 6.31 -3.76 -5.44
CA ARG A 52 6.79 -3.38 -6.77
C ARG A 52 7.49 -4.53 -7.49
N ASP A 53 8.19 -5.39 -6.75
CA ASP A 53 8.90 -6.54 -7.31
C ASP A 53 7.90 -7.65 -7.66
N ILE A 54 6.91 -7.90 -6.79
CA ILE A 54 5.81 -8.85 -7.07
C ILE A 54 4.95 -8.38 -8.25
N LYS A 55 4.65 -7.09 -8.35
CA LYS A 55 3.83 -6.54 -9.43
C LYS A 55 4.41 -6.85 -10.81
N ARG A 56 5.73 -6.84 -10.94
CA ARG A 56 6.41 -7.21 -12.17
C ARG A 56 6.16 -8.68 -12.52
N ASP A 57 6.18 -9.57 -11.53
CA ASP A 57 5.97 -11.00 -11.72
C ASP A 57 4.49 -11.31 -12.00
N ILE A 58 3.57 -10.70 -11.25
CA ILE A 58 2.12 -10.81 -11.49
C ILE A 58 1.76 -10.27 -12.88
N SER A 59 2.38 -9.17 -13.31
CA SER A 59 2.11 -8.61 -14.66
C SER A 59 2.50 -9.54 -15.80
N ARG A 60 3.42 -10.47 -15.57
CA ARG A 60 3.84 -11.50 -16.53
C ARG A 60 2.90 -12.72 -16.55
N LEU A 61 2.02 -12.87 -15.57
CA LEU A 61 1.07 -13.98 -15.56
C LEU A 61 0.03 -13.82 -16.68
N PRO A 62 -0.33 -14.91 -17.39
CA PRO A 62 -1.41 -14.89 -18.35
C PRO A 62 -2.71 -14.41 -17.70
N LYS A 63 -3.53 -13.63 -18.44
CA LYS A 63 -4.80 -13.08 -17.92
C LYS A 63 -5.72 -14.15 -17.33
N LEU A 64 -5.80 -15.32 -17.95
CA LEU A 64 -6.58 -16.46 -17.47
C LEU A 64 -6.10 -16.96 -16.09
N LYS A 65 -4.78 -17.04 -15.86
CA LYS A 65 -4.24 -17.42 -14.54
C LYS A 65 -4.57 -16.39 -13.47
N ARG A 66 -4.59 -15.10 -13.81
CA ARG A 66 -5.02 -14.05 -12.87
C ARG A 66 -6.49 -14.21 -12.48
N VAL A 67 -7.38 -14.49 -13.45
CA VAL A 67 -8.80 -14.74 -13.20
C VAL A 67 -8.97 -15.99 -12.34
N GLU A 68 -8.25 -17.07 -12.62
CA GLU A 68 -8.29 -18.32 -11.85
C GLU A 68 -7.86 -18.13 -10.39
N VAL A 69 -6.78 -17.40 -10.14
CA VAL A 69 -6.31 -17.11 -8.77
C VAL A 69 -7.30 -16.21 -8.05
N VAL A 70 -7.84 -15.18 -8.72
CA VAL A 70 -8.91 -14.35 -8.16
C VAL A 70 -10.16 -15.18 -7.88
N ALA A 71 -10.55 -16.11 -8.76
CA ALA A 71 -11.71 -16.99 -8.57
C ALA A 71 -11.56 -17.94 -7.37
N ARG A 72 -10.33 -18.34 -7.04
CA ARG A 72 -10.00 -19.16 -5.86
C ARG A 72 -9.73 -18.36 -4.59
N ALA A 73 -9.71 -17.04 -4.67
CA ALA A 73 -9.45 -16.19 -3.53
C ALA A 73 -10.62 -16.24 -2.52
N ASP A 74 -10.30 -16.03 -1.25
CA ASP A 74 -11.28 -15.96 -0.18
C ASP A 74 -12.40 -14.93 -0.51
N ARG A 75 -13.63 -15.25 -0.13
CA ARG A 75 -14.81 -14.38 -0.27
C ARG A 75 -14.57 -12.96 0.24
N ARG A 76 -13.72 -12.80 1.27
CA ARG A 76 -13.30 -11.49 1.82
C ARG A 76 -12.53 -10.66 0.80
N ILE A 77 -11.66 -11.30 0.04
CA ILE A 77 -10.87 -10.68 -1.04
C ILE A 77 -11.81 -10.22 -2.16
N TRP A 78 -12.80 -11.05 -2.54
CA TRP A 78 -13.82 -10.69 -3.52
C TRP A 78 -14.65 -9.49 -3.08
N THR A 79 -15.11 -9.48 -1.84
CA THR A 79 -15.90 -8.37 -1.30
C THR A 79 -15.07 -7.09 -1.26
N ALA A 80 -13.81 -7.17 -0.85
CA ALA A 80 -12.89 -6.04 -0.84
C ALA A 80 -12.58 -5.52 -2.25
N ALA A 81 -12.32 -6.43 -3.21
CA ALA A 81 -12.11 -6.07 -4.62
C ALA A 81 -13.36 -5.45 -5.24
N TYR A 82 -14.55 -6.00 -4.96
CA TYR A 82 -15.84 -5.48 -5.41
C TYR A 82 -16.11 -4.07 -4.88
N HIS A 83 -15.88 -3.82 -3.60
CA HIS A 83 -16.02 -2.49 -3.02
C HIS A 83 -14.99 -1.50 -3.57
N GLY A 84 -13.76 -1.92 -3.76
CA GLY A 84 -12.73 -1.13 -4.44
C GLY A 84 -13.07 -0.85 -5.91
N PHE A 85 -13.79 -1.78 -6.57
CA PHE A 85 -14.28 -1.62 -7.94
C PHE A 85 -15.44 -0.62 -8.03
N LEU A 86 -16.37 -0.66 -7.08
CA LEU A 86 -17.56 0.20 -7.09
C LEU A 86 -17.26 1.66 -6.68
N ALA A 87 -16.23 1.89 -5.88
CA ALA A 87 -15.88 3.24 -5.43
C ALA A 87 -15.68 4.24 -6.59
N PRO A 88 -15.03 3.89 -7.71
CA PRO A 88 -14.83 4.80 -8.84
C PRO A 88 -15.97 4.83 -9.88
N LEU A 89 -17.07 4.08 -9.70
CA LEU A 89 -18.17 4.02 -10.69
C LEU A 89 -18.93 5.34 -10.87
N SER A 90 -18.71 6.31 -10.00
CA SER A 90 -19.31 7.64 -10.09
C SER A 90 -18.65 8.60 -11.09
N SER A 91 -17.51 8.25 -11.69
CA SER A 91 -16.76 9.13 -12.59
C SER A 91 -17.00 8.84 -14.08
N HIS A 92 -17.16 9.91 -14.91
CA HIS A 92 -17.46 9.78 -16.35
C HIS A 92 -16.33 9.27 -17.26
N ARG A 93 -15.15 8.91 -16.73
CA ARG A 93 -13.99 8.51 -17.57
C ARG A 93 -13.74 6.99 -17.54
N TRP A 94 -14.43 6.25 -18.39
CA TRP A 94 -14.37 4.78 -18.49
C TRP A 94 -12.97 4.15 -18.70
N SER A 95 -12.09 4.78 -19.47
CA SER A 95 -10.77 4.19 -19.78
C SER A 95 -9.80 4.08 -18.57
N LYS A 96 -9.95 4.97 -17.57
CA LYS A 96 -9.20 4.91 -16.32
C LYS A 96 -9.85 3.99 -15.28
N ARG A 97 -11.13 3.64 -15.45
CA ARG A 97 -11.91 2.77 -14.56
C ARG A 97 -11.43 1.31 -14.58
N ILE A 98 -11.02 0.81 -15.75
CA ILE A 98 -10.69 -0.61 -15.93
C ILE A 98 -9.34 -0.99 -15.27
N ARG A 99 -8.40 -0.05 -15.13
CA ARG A 99 -7.08 -0.34 -14.54
C ARG A 99 -7.12 -0.47 -13.01
N GLY A 100 -7.96 0.29 -12.33
CA GLY A 100 -8.05 0.28 -10.87
C GLY A 100 -8.43 -1.09 -10.28
N PRO A 101 -9.48 -1.76 -10.76
CA PRO A 101 -9.89 -3.07 -10.27
C PRO A 101 -8.84 -4.17 -10.44
N PHE A 102 -8.18 -4.20 -11.60
CA PHE A 102 -7.08 -5.14 -11.83
C PHE A 102 -5.88 -4.86 -10.94
N GLN A 103 -5.61 -3.61 -10.64
CA GLN A 103 -4.56 -3.21 -9.71
C GLN A 103 -4.86 -3.68 -8.28
N VAL A 104 -6.11 -3.53 -7.83
CA VAL A 104 -6.57 -4.04 -6.54
C VAL A 104 -6.49 -5.57 -6.50
N ALA A 105 -6.91 -6.26 -7.57
CA ALA A 105 -6.78 -7.71 -7.67
C ALA A 105 -5.31 -8.17 -7.60
N ASP A 106 -4.38 -7.48 -8.27
CA ASP A 106 -2.96 -7.79 -8.22
C ASP A 106 -2.40 -7.71 -6.79
N TYR A 107 -2.86 -6.77 -5.96
CA TYR A 107 -2.46 -6.68 -4.55
C TYR A 107 -2.98 -7.86 -3.72
N PHE A 108 -4.25 -8.24 -3.92
CA PHE A 108 -4.80 -9.41 -3.21
C PHE A 108 -4.12 -10.71 -3.61
N LEU A 109 -3.76 -10.85 -4.89
CA LEU A 109 -2.97 -11.97 -5.37
C LEU A 109 -1.60 -12.04 -4.69
N ALA A 110 -0.95 -10.88 -4.48
CA ALA A 110 0.30 -10.82 -3.77
C ALA A 110 0.15 -11.25 -2.30
N ILE A 111 -0.88 -10.75 -1.62
CA ILE A 111 -1.17 -11.13 -0.22
C ILE A 111 -1.47 -12.62 -0.11
N ASP A 112 -2.34 -13.16 -0.98
CA ASP A 112 -2.70 -14.59 -0.99
C ASP A 112 -1.49 -15.48 -1.25
N ARG A 113 -0.64 -15.11 -2.22
CA ARG A 113 0.61 -15.83 -2.51
C ARG A 113 1.55 -15.84 -1.30
N GLU A 114 1.73 -14.69 -0.67
CA GLU A 114 2.61 -14.60 0.49
C GLU A 114 2.03 -15.31 1.73
N ASN A 115 0.72 -15.36 1.89
CA ASN A 115 0.07 -16.12 2.96
C ASN A 115 0.22 -17.64 2.81
N ARG A 116 0.39 -18.16 1.60
CA ARG A 116 0.57 -19.58 1.32
C ARG A 116 2.00 -20.09 1.42
N SER A 117 2.96 -19.21 1.53
CA SER A 117 4.40 -19.55 1.58
C SER A 117 4.85 -19.67 3.05
N THR A 118 5.58 -20.68 3.36
CA THR A 118 6.20 -21.20 4.61
C THR A 118 6.42 -20.34 5.90
N ASP A 119 6.87 -20.99 6.93
CA ASP A 119 7.06 -20.79 8.37
C ASP A 119 7.80 -19.54 8.89
N GLN A 120 8.29 -18.64 8.06
CA GLN A 120 9.02 -17.44 8.49
C GLN A 120 8.09 -16.22 8.62
N GLU A 121 8.43 -15.34 9.56
CA GLU A 121 7.79 -14.03 9.66
C GLU A 121 7.98 -13.24 8.36
N ARG A 122 6.89 -12.69 7.83
CA ARG A 122 6.90 -12.02 6.51
C ARG A 122 6.23 -10.67 6.56
N PHE A 123 6.86 -9.72 5.89
CA PHE A 123 6.34 -8.38 5.71
C PHE A 123 6.09 -8.12 4.22
N LEU A 124 4.90 -7.63 3.91
CA LEU A 124 4.53 -7.19 2.57
C LEU A 124 4.38 -5.66 2.57
N PHE A 125 5.26 -4.98 1.87
CA PHE A 125 5.29 -3.53 1.77
C PHE A 125 4.54 -3.04 0.53
N LEU A 126 3.52 -2.21 0.73
CA LEU A 126 2.65 -1.66 -0.29
C LEU A 126 2.78 -0.13 -0.33
N GLU A 127 3.20 0.43 -1.48
CA GLU A 127 3.40 1.88 -1.62
C GLU A 127 2.17 2.62 -2.18
N ASP A 128 1.27 1.93 -2.85
CA ASP A 128 0.14 2.51 -3.59
C ASP A 128 -1.09 1.60 -3.51
N TRP A 129 -1.51 1.22 -2.31
CA TRP A 129 -2.61 0.29 -2.14
C TRP A 129 -3.94 1.01 -1.88
N ILE A 130 -4.70 0.62 -0.86
CA ILE A 130 -6.09 1.03 -0.68
C ILE A 130 -6.21 2.48 -0.26
N VAL A 131 -5.53 2.89 0.82
CA VAL A 131 -5.64 4.26 1.33
C VAL A 131 -5.10 5.24 0.31
N GLN A 132 -3.96 4.95 -0.31
CA GLN A 132 -3.38 5.80 -1.36
C GLN A 132 -4.29 5.89 -2.59
N SER A 133 -4.96 4.80 -2.96
CA SER A 133 -5.90 4.77 -4.10
C SER A 133 -7.21 5.51 -3.80
N LEU A 134 -7.77 5.34 -2.59
CA LEU A 134 -8.96 6.05 -2.13
C LEU A 134 -8.70 7.55 -2.01
N TRP A 135 -7.54 7.92 -1.46
CA TRP A 135 -7.11 9.31 -1.43
C TRP A 135 -7.09 9.95 -2.83
N ARG A 136 -6.46 9.29 -3.81
CA ARG A 136 -6.48 9.79 -5.19
C ARG A 136 -7.90 9.94 -5.74
N ALA A 137 -8.75 8.96 -5.46
CA ALA A 137 -10.15 9.00 -5.90
C ALA A 137 -10.93 10.16 -5.25
N CYS A 138 -10.68 10.44 -3.97
CA CYS A 138 -11.27 11.60 -3.29
C CYS A 138 -10.75 12.92 -3.89
N CYS A 139 -9.44 13.04 -4.13
CA CYS A 139 -8.83 14.25 -4.68
C CYS A 139 -9.33 14.62 -6.08
N ILE A 140 -9.81 13.65 -6.86
CA ILE A 140 -10.39 13.89 -8.21
C ILE A 140 -11.93 13.86 -8.22
N GLY A 141 -12.56 13.82 -7.04
CA GLY A 141 -14.01 13.78 -6.91
C GLY A 141 -14.67 12.45 -7.33
N ALA A 142 -13.86 11.39 -7.55
CA ALA A 142 -14.38 10.07 -7.97
C ALA A 142 -14.89 9.23 -6.79
N CYS A 143 -14.56 9.60 -5.56
CA CYS A 143 -15.04 8.96 -4.33
C CYS A 143 -15.34 10.04 -3.29
N ARG A 144 -16.43 9.88 -2.56
CA ARG A 144 -16.73 10.74 -1.40
C ARG A 144 -15.88 10.29 -0.21
N LEU A 145 -15.34 11.23 0.55
CA LEU A 145 -14.47 10.94 1.68
C LEU A 145 -15.11 10.03 2.73
N ARG A 146 -16.42 10.22 3.01
CA ARG A 146 -17.18 9.30 3.86
C ARG A 146 -17.07 7.86 3.38
N ARG A 147 -17.26 7.62 2.07
CA ARG A 147 -17.16 6.26 1.50
C ARG A 147 -15.76 5.71 1.56
N ALA A 148 -14.75 6.55 1.35
CA ALA A 148 -13.36 6.15 1.51
C ALA A 148 -13.06 5.69 2.95
N LYS A 149 -13.55 6.42 3.97
CA LYS A 149 -13.43 6.06 5.39
C LYS A 149 -14.07 4.69 5.69
N GLU A 150 -15.28 4.43 5.19
CA GLU A 150 -15.98 3.13 5.34
C GLU A 150 -15.16 1.99 4.73
N LEU A 151 -14.55 2.21 3.56
CA LEU A 151 -13.70 1.21 2.89
C LEU A 151 -12.38 0.97 3.63
N ILE A 152 -11.75 2.01 4.16
CA ILE A 152 -10.53 1.88 4.97
C ILE A 152 -10.82 1.01 6.20
N GLU A 153 -11.90 1.30 6.93
CA GLU A 153 -12.29 0.54 8.11
C GLU A 153 -12.60 -0.93 7.76
N TYR A 154 -13.32 -1.17 6.66
CA TYR A 154 -13.59 -2.52 6.18
C TYR A 154 -12.29 -3.29 5.90
N HIS A 155 -11.34 -2.68 5.20
CA HIS A 155 -10.06 -3.32 4.87
C HIS A 155 -9.21 -3.58 6.11
N ALA A 156 -9.16 -2.64 7.04
CA ALA A 156 -8.43 -2.82 8.29
C ALA A 156 -8.98 -3.98 9.14
N ARG A 157 -10.29 -4.26 9.04
CA ARG A 157 -10.93 -5.43 9.70
C ARG A 157 -10.67 -6.76 8.97
N CYS A 158 -10.53 -6.72 7.64
CA CYS A 158 -10.38 -7.93 6.84
C CYS A 158 -8.93 -8.43 6.78
N PHE A 159 -7.97 -7.54 6.95
CA PHE A 159 -6.54 -7.82 6.77
C PHE A 159 -5.74 -7.31 7.96
N ASP A 160 -4.67 -8.02 8.31
CA ASP A 160 -3.70 -7.55 9.30
C ASP A 160 -2.80 -6.47 8.68
N VAL A 161 -3.35 -5.26 8.55
CA VAL A 161 -2.69 -4.13 7.89
C VAL A 161 -2.27 -3.08 8.91
N SER A 162 -1.05 -2.60 8.75
CA SER A 162 -0.53 -1.42 9.44
C SER A 162 -0.25 -0.31 8.44
N TYR A 163 -0.50 0.93 8.83
CA TYR A 163 -0.36 2.07 7.94
C TYR A 163 0.76 2.99 8.43
N VAL A 164 1.62 3.42 7.51
CA VAL A 164 2.68 4.39 7.78
C VAL A 164 2.42 5.64 6.94
N PHE A 165 2.02 6.71 7.59
CA PHE A 165 1.78 8.00 6.97
C PHE A 165 3.04 8.85 7.01
N PHE A 166 3.54 9.20 5.83
CA PHE A 166 4.66 10.11 5.64
C PHE A 166 4.11 11.53 5.56
N ASP A 167 4.14 12.22 6.68
CA ASP A 167 3.75 13.63 6.75
C ASP A 167 4.89 14.50 6.22
N ILE A 168 4.61 15.27 5.20
CA ILE A 168 5.52 16.21 4.58
C ILE A 168 4.74 17.45 4.19
N ASP A 169 5.36 18.61 4.35
CA ASP A 169 4.77 19.87 3.89
C ASP A 169 4.68 19.90 2.35
N PRO A 170 3.65 20.57 1.81
CA PRO A 170 3.41 20.65 0.36
C PRO A 170 4.57 21.26 -0.41
N GLU A 171 5.27 22.23 0.18
CA GLU A 171 6.38 22.95 -0.39
C GLU A 171 7.58 22.01 -0.62
N THR A 172 8.00 21.28 0.42
CA THR A 172 9.06 20.28 0.31
C THR A 172 8.68 19.16 -0.67
N SER A 173 7.41 18.73 -0.63
CA SER A 173 6.89 17.72 -1.59
C SER A 173 7.02 18.22 -3.04
N ALA A 174 6.62 19.44 -3.32
CA ALA A 174 6.71 20.05 -4.65
C ALA A 174 8.16 20.12 -5.12
N VAL A 175 9.07 20.69 -4.31
CA VAL A 175 10.50 20.77 -4.65
C VAL A 175 11.04 19.38 -5.03
N ARG A 176 10.81 18.36 -4.24
CA ARG A 176 11.27 17.00 -4.53
C ARG A 176 10.66 16.40 -5.80
N ILE A 177 9.43 16.79 -6.17
CA ILE A 177 8.80 16.37 -7.44
C ILE A 177 9.55 17.00 -8.62
N PHE A 178 9.86 18.29 -8.55
CA PHE A 178 10.56 18.99 -9.62
C PHE A 178 12.02 18.54 -9.75
N GLU A 179 12.74 18.34 -8.65
CA GLU A 179 14.10 17.77 -8.68
C GLU A 179 14.12 16.38 -9.37
N ARG A 180 13.12 15.54 -9.11
CA ARG A 180 12.99 14.24 -9.80
C ARG A 180 12.66 14.41 -11.27
N ALA A 181 11.86 15.42 -11.64
CA ALA A 181 11.57 15.71 -13.02
C ALA A 181 12.84 16.06 -13.80
N GLU A 182 13.71 16.90 -13.22
CA GLU A 182 15.00 17.25 -13.83
C GLU A 182 15.92 16.01 -13.95
N LYS A 183 16.02 15.17 -12.92
CA LYS A 183 16.79 13.90 -13.00
C LYS A 183 16.26 12.97 -14.10
N ARG A 184 14.95 12.95 -14.34
CA ARG A 184 14.35 12.17 -15.43
C ARG A 184 14.67 12.74 -16.80
N LYS A 185 14.61 14.06 -16.98
CA LYS A 185 15.04 14.71 -18.21
C LYS A 185 16.49 14.37 -18.54
N ALA A 186 17.33 14.28 -17.53
CA ALA A 186 18.71 13.84 -17.65
C ALA A 186 18.88 12.31 -17.82
N GLY A 187 17.79 11.53 -17.89
CA GLY A 187 17.84 10.06 -18.04
C GLY A 187 18.23 9.29 -16.77
N LEU A 188 18.39 9.98 -15.64
CA LEU A 188 18.86 9.39 -14.38
C LEU A 188 17.75 8.68 -13.57
N GLU A 189 16.48 9.00 -13.81
CA GLU A 189 15.33 8.38 -13.16
C GLU A 189 14.22 8.02 -14.15
N LYS A 190 13.36 7.06 -13.77
CA LYS A 190 12.16 6.65 -14.53
C LYS A 190 10.90 6.99 -13.75
N GLY A 191 9.83 7.30 -14.45
CA GLY A 191 8.50 7.54 -13.89
C GLY A 191 8.00 8.96 -14.19
N TRP A 192 6.68 9.16 -14.19
CA TRP A 192 6.05 10.44 -14.49
C TRP A 192 4.99 10.77 -13.45
N THR A 193 4.89 12.05 -13.04
CA THR A 193 3.74 12.56 -12.30
C THR A 193 3.10 13.68 -13.10
N ASN A 194 1.77 13.84 -13.00
CA ASN A 194 1.08 14.94 -13.66
C ASN A 194 1.42 16.31 -13.04
N PHE A 195 2.05 16.32 -11.87
CA PHE A 195 2.45 17.55 -11.17
C PHE A 195 3.58 18.31 -11.87
N GLU A 196 4.42 17.62 -12.64
CA GLU A 196 5.55 18.21 -13.39
C GLU A 196 5.09 19.14 -14.52
N LYS A 197 3.79 19.11 -14.83
CA LYS A 197 3.16 19.98 -15.85
C LYS A 197 2.63 21.30 -15.25
N LEU A 198 2.68 21.43 -13.94
CA LEU A 198 2.21 22.61 -13.22
C LEU A 198 3.38 23.53 -12.93
N GLU A 199 3.08 24.82 -12.78
CA GLU A 199 4.00 25.75 -12.16
C GLU A 199 4.20 25.39 -10.67
N LEU A 200 5.33 25.77 -10.07
CA LEU A 200 5.67 25.37 -8.72
C LEU A 200 4.60 25.78 -7.69
N HIS A 201 4.11 27.03 -7.80
CA HIS A 201 3.08 27.56 -6.89
C HIS A 201 1.74 26.83 -7.01
N ASP A 202 1.33 26.46 -8.24
CA ASP A 202 0.13 25.68 -8.49
C ASP A 202 0.29 24.25 -7.95
N CYS A 203 1.46 23.66 -8.13
CA CYS A 203 1.79 22.35 -7.56
C CYS A 203 1.65 22.36 -6.04
N VAL A 204 2.19 23.37 -5.35
CA VAL A 204 2.08 23.54 -3.91
C VAL A 204 0.61 23.68 -3.48
N ALA A 205 -0.17 24.52 -4.16
CA ALA A 205 -1.58 24.72 -3.85
C ALA A 205 -2.38 23.41 -3.98
N VAL A 206 -2.16 22.65 -5.06
CA VAL A 206 -2.80 21.35 -5.28
C VAL A 206 -2.37 20.33 -4.22
N LEU A 207 -1.08 20.29 -3.86
CA LEU A 207 -0.58 19.37 -2.84
C LEU A 207 -1.11 19.73 -1.45
N ARG A 208 -1.30 21.01 -1.13
CA ARG A 208 -1.89 21.48 0.13
C ARG A 208 -3.33 20.97 0.26
N ALA A 209 -4.16 21.21 -0.74
CA ALA A 209 -5.54 20.73 -0.75
C ALA A 209 -5.61 19.19 -0.65
N ARG A 210 -4.69 18.48 -1.29
CA ARG A 210 -4.62 17.01 -1.25
C ARG A 210 -4.10 16.48 0.09
N ARG A 211 -3.22 17.22 0.78
CA ARG A 211 -2.74 16.85 2.11
C ARG A 211 -3.88 16.86 3.13
N GLU A 212 -4.79 17.82 3.05
CA GLU A 212 -5.97 17.90 3.93
C GLU A 212 -6.80 16.60 3.88
N VAL A 213 -6.98 16.04 2.69
CA VAL A 213 -7.70 14.75 2.54
C VAL A 213 -6.97 13.62 3.28
N PHE A 214 -5.63 13.56 3.24
CA PHE A 214 -4.87 12.60 4.02
C PHE A 214 -5.04 12.81 5.51
N VAL A 215 -4.86 14.05 5.98
CA VAL A 215 -4.98 14.38 7.41
C VAL A 215 -6.33 13.91 7.95
N GLU A 216 -7.41 14.14 7.19
CA GLU A 216 -8.74 13.70 7.60
C GLU A 216 -8.92 12.17 7.58
N MET A 217 -8.31 11.47 6.61
CA MET A 217 -8.29 9.99 6.60
C MET A 217 -7.49 9.44 7.79
N ILE A 218 -6.32 10.01 8.10
CA ILE A 218 -5.45 9.57 9.19
C ILE A 218 -6.10 9.83 10.56
N SER A 219 -6.74 11.00 10.75
CA SER A 219 -7.52 11.27 11.96
C SER A 219 -8.59 10.21 12.16
N PHE A 220 -9.39 9.93 11.13
CA PHE A 220 -10.40 8.88 11.18
C PHE A 220 -9.82 7.51 11.54
N MET A 221 -8.68 7.14 10.97
CA MET A 221 -8.03 5.85 11.25
C MET A 221 -7.60 5.75 12.72
N ARG A 222 -7.06 6.82 13.27
CA ARG A 222 -6.68 6.91 14.70
C ARG A 222 -7.89 6.81 15.61
N ASP A 223 -8.99 7.52 15.31
CA ASP A 223 -10.24 7.50 16.07
C ASP A 223 -10.87 6.10 16.10
N ARG A 224 -10.55 5.26 15.10
CA ARG A 224 -10.99 3.86 14.98
C ARG A 224 -9.97 2.84 15.49
N ASN A 225 -8.89 3.29 16.14
CA ASN A 225 -7.80 2.43 16.61
C ASN A 225 -7.18 1.55 15.50
N ILE A 226 -7.22 2.03 14.25
CA ILE A 226 -6.54 1.37 13.14
C ILE A 226 -5.03 1.65 13.29
N ARG A 227 -4.20 0.60 13.24
CA ARG A 227 -2.74 0.71 13.42
C ARG A 227 -2.14 1.70 12.43
N THR A 228 -1.79 2.88 12.91
CA THR A 228 -1.29 3.98 12.09
C THR A 228 -0.11 4.66 12.76
N LEU A 229 1.02 4.74 12.08
CA LEU A 229 2.19 5.51 12.47
C LEU A 229 2.30 6.73 11.58
N THR A 230 2.55 7.91 12.16
CA THR A 230 2.97 9.10 11.39
C THR A 230 4.46 9.29 11.55
N VAL A 231 5.16 9.48 10.44
CA VAL A 231 6.58 9.80 10.38
C VAL A 231 6.79 11.11 9.64
N ASP A 232 7.78 11.88 10.05
CA ASP A 232 8.17 13.10 9.33
C ASP A 232 8.90 12.70 8.03
N GLY A 233 8.28 12.99 6.88
CA GLY A 233 8.84 12.70 5.57
C GLY A 233 10.09 13.53 5.20
N ARG A 234 10.50 14.48 6.06
CA ARG A 234 11.75 15.25 5.90
C ARG A 234 12.95 14.55 6.52
N CYS A 235 12.71 13.67 7.49
CA CYS A 235 13.77 12.93 8.16
C CYS A 235 14.53 12.00 7.23
N ALA A 236 15.76 11.68 7.60
CA ALA A 236 16.58 10.71 6.90
C ALA A 236 15.91 9.32 6.88
N ALA A 237 16.09 8.57 5.80
CA ALA A 237 15.45 7.26 5.62
C ALA A 237 15.82 6.27 6.75
N GLU A 238 17.00 6.38 7.30
CA GLU A 238 17.52 5.59 8.43
C GLU A 238 16.71 5.84 9.71
N GLN A 239 16.41 7.10 10.02
CA GLN A 239 15.60 7.48 11.19
C GLN A 239 14.16 7.02 11.02
N VAL A 240 13.59 7.24 9.84
CA VAL A 240 12.22 6.82 9.50
C VAL A 240 12.10 5.29 9.59
N SER A 241 13.03 4.54 9.00
CA SER A 241 13.00 3.07 9.04
C SER A 241 13.17 2.53 10.47
N GLY A 242 13.98 3.18 11.31
CA GLY A 242 14.12 2.86 12.72
C GLY A 242 12.81 3.07 13.50
N ALA A 243 12.13 4.20 13.30
CA ALA A 243 10.84 4.48 13.93
C ALA A 243 9.76 3.47 13.51
N ILE A 244 9.71 3.10 12.23
CA ILE A 244 8.77 2.10 11.71
C ILE A 244 9.07 0.73 12.34
N ARG A 245 10.33 0.29 12.38
CA ARG A 245 10.73 -0.99 13.02
C ARG A 245 10.30 -1.05 14.50
N ALA A 246 10.51 0.04 15.24
CA ALA A 246 10.10 0.13 16.65
C ALA A 246 8.57 0.05 16.81
N ALA A 247 7.81 0.67 15.91
CA ALA A 247 6.34 0.58 15.90
C ALA A 247 5.86 -0.83 15.56
N LEU A 248 6.47 -1.49 14.56
CA LEU A 248 6.15 -2.88 14.19
C LEU A 248 6.36 -3.83 15.36
N ALA A 249 7.46 -3.70 16.10
CA ALA A 249 7.71 -4.51 17.29
C ALA A 249 6.60 -4.35 18.34
N LYS A 250 6.11 -3.11 18.57
CA LYS A 250 5.01 -2.84 19.50
C LYS A 250 3.65 -3.36 19.03
N TRP A 251 3.38 -3.32 17.74
CA TRP A 251 2.09 -3.75 17.19
C TRP A 251 1.92 -5.27 17.17
N HIS A 252 3.02 -6.00 17.30
CA HIS A 252 3.04 -7.45 17.13
C HIS A 252 3.61 -8.18 18.37
N ALA A 253 3.90 -7.44 19.44
CA ALA A 253 4.12 -7.99 20.77
C ALA A 253 2.80 -8.35 21.44
#